data_848e41d7880e6186038227b0eced1067
#
_entry.id   848e41d7880e6186038227b0eced1067
#
_cell.length_a   1.000
_cell.length_b   1.000
_cell.length_c   1.000
_cell.angle_alpha   90.00
_cell.angle_beta   90.00
_cell.angle_gamma   90.00
#
_symmetry.space_group_name_H-M   'P 1'
#
loop_
_entity.id
_entity.type
_entity.pdbx_description
1 polymer ?
#
loop_
_entity_poly.entity_id
_entity_poly.type
_entity_poly.pdbx_seq_one_letter_code
_entity_poly.pdbx_strand_id
1 'polypeptide(L)'
;MSDKLMKKDETYKTWIKEVTKRYQQSQIKAHFKVNEEMLRFYWSLGKDMDSIKESYPWGSNFYALISKDLTKELPDVKSFSPRNLRYMHKFYACFQNWTFCRNLWQI
;
A
#
# COMPACT_ATOMS: atom_id res chain seq x y z
N MET A 1 26.46 -14.52 -25.13
CA MET A 1 26.96 -13.88 -24.07
C MET A 1 26.07 -13.03 -23.32
N SER A 2 25.95 -11.76 -23.60
CA SER A 2 25.05 -10.93 -22.82
C SER A 2 23.63 -11.43 -22.90
N ASP A 3 23.24 -12.07 -23.98
CA ASP A 3 21.90 -12.62 -24.08
C ASP A 3 21.62 -13.68 -23.02
N LYS A 4 22.62 -14.46 -22.68
CA LYS A 4 22.44 -15.47 -21.65
C LYS A 4 22.26 -14.84 -20.29
N LEU A 5 22.99 -13.77 -20.03
CA LEU A 5 22.88 -13.06 -18.78
C LEU A 5 21.57 -12.31 -18.67
N MET A 6 21.04 -11.87 -19.80
CA MET A 6 19.80 -11.11 -19.84
C MET A 6 18.58 -11.98 -20.05
N LYS A 7 18.77 -13.27 -20.16
CA LYS A 7 17.66 -14.18 -20.38
C LYS A 7 16.72 -14.18 -19.19
N LYS A 8 15.44 -14.01 -19.48
CA LYS A 8 14.42 -13.92 -18.45
C LYS A 8 13.88 -15.30 -18.08
N ASP A 9 14.72 -16.09 -17.45
CA ASP A 9 14.28 -17.37 -16.92
C ASP A 9 13.50 -17.16 -15.61
N GLU A 10 13.05 -18.25 -15.03
CA GLU A 10 12.21 -18.17 -13.83
C GLU A 10 12.95 -17.56 -12.63
N THR A 11 14.23 -17.85 -12.51
CA THR A 11 15.04 -17.29 -11.43
C THR A 11 15.14 -15.77 -11.54
N TYR A 12 15.40 -15.30 -12.76
CA TYR A 12 15.49 -13.88 -13.02
C TYR A 12 14.15 -13.19 -12.75
N LYS A 13 13.06 -13.77 -13.26
CA LYS A 13 11.72 -13.19 -13.09
C LYS A 13 11.34 -13.10 -11.62
N THR A 14 11.66 -14.15 -10.87
CA THR A 14 11.37 -14.17 -9.43
C THR A 14 12.16 -13.08 -8.72
N TRP A 15 13.42 -12.92 -9.08
CA TRP A 15 14.26 -11.88 -8.50
C TRP A 15 13.71 -10.47 -8.79
N ILE A 16 13.26 -10.22 -10.01
CA ILE A 16 12.68 -8.93 -10.36
C ILE A 16 11.43 -8.65 -9.53
N LYS A 17 10.58 -9.66 -9.34
CA LYS A 17 9.40 -9.48 -8.50
C LYS A 17 9.77 -9.14 -7.06
N GLU A 18 10.80 -9.78 -6.56
CA GLU A 18 11.27 -9.55 -5.20
C GLU A 18 11.86 -8.14 -5.06
N VAL A 19 12.66 -7.71 -6.02
CA VAL A 19 13.22 -6.36 -6.01
C VAL A 19 12.11 -5.32 -6.07
N THR A 20 11.13 -5.55 -6.93
CA THR A 20 10.00 -4.65 -7.06
C THR A 20 9.25 -4.52 -5.73
N LYS A 21 9.03 -5.65 -5.07
CA LYS A 21 8.33 -5.65 -3.78
C LYS A 21 9.13 -4.90 -2.72
N ARG A 22 10.43 -5.13 -2.66
CA ARG A 22 11.29 -4.43 -1.69
C ARG A 22 11.27 -2.93 -1.93
N TYR A 23 11.28 -2.52 -3.17
CA TYR A 23 11.22 -1.10 -3.51
C TYR A 23 9.90 -0.49 -3.04
N GLN A 24 8.80 -1.16 -3.34
CA GLN A 24 7.48 -0.68 -2.92
C GLN A 24 7.35 -0.61 -1.41
N GLN A 25 7.89 -1.59 -0.70
CA GLN A 25 7.90 -1.58 0.75
C GLN A 25 8.69 -0.40 1.29
N SER A 26 9.84 -0.11 0.68
CA SER A 26 10.65 1.02 1.10
C SER A 26 9.94 2.35 0.87
N GLN A 27 9.23 2.47 -0.25
CA GLN A 27 8.45 3.67 -0.52
C GLN A 27 7.35 3.88 0.50
N ILE A 28 6.64 2.81 0.84
CA ILE A 28 5.56 2.88 1.81
C ILE A 28 6.11 3.26 3.18
N LYS A 29 7.20 2.63 3.58
CA LYS A 29 7.82 2.91 4.86
C LYS A 29 8.31 4.35 4.95
N ALA A 30 8.86 4.87 3.87
CA ALA A 30 9.31 6.26 3.82
C ALA A 30 8.15 7.24 3.88
N HIS A 31 7.01 6.84 3.33
CA HIS A 31 5.83 7.70 3.30
C HIS A 31 5.14 7.77 4.67
N PHE A 32 4.98 6.63 5.32
CA PHE A 32 4.29 6.57 6.61
C PHE A 32 5.29 6.54 7.76
N LYS A 33 5.56 7.70 8.33
CA LYS A 33 6.44 7.82 9.50
C LYS A 33 5.56 8.00 10.75
N VAL A 34 4.92 6.91 11.15
CA VAL A 34 3.97 6.94 12.24
C VAL A 34 4.25 5.79 13.20
N ASN A 35 3.60 5.83 14.38
CA ASN A 35 3.73 4.76 15.34
C ASN A 35 2.96 3.52 14.90
N GLU A 36 3.14 2.43 15.63
CA GLU A 36 2.57 1.15 15.25
C GLU A 36 1.04 1.17 15.21
N GLU A 37 0.40 1.87 16.14
CA GLU A 37 -1.05 1.92 16.17
C GLU A 37 -1.62 2.62 14.94
N MET A 38 -1.03 3.72 14.55
CA MET A 38 -1.46 4.44 13.35
C MET A 38 -1.14 3.64 12.10
N LEU A 39 -0.02 2.95 12.09
CA LEU A 39 0.33 2.10 10.98
C LEU A 39 -0.69 0.99 10.81
N ARG A 40 -1.11 0.37 11.91
CA ARG A 40 -2.11 -0.67 11.87
C ARG A 40 -3.45 -0.13 11.39
N PHE A 41 -3.79 1.08 11.81
CA PHE A 41 -5.02 1.72 11.33
C PHE A 41 -4.98 1.92 9.83
N TYR A 42 -3.86 2.44 9.31
CA TYR A 42 -3.72 2.63 7.86
C TYR A 42 -3.81 1.33 7.11
N TRP A 43 -3.20 0.28 7.65
CA TRP A 43 -3.27 -1.04 7.04
C TRP A 43 -4.70 -1.56 7.01
N SER A 44 -5.43 -1.40 8.11
CA SER A 44 -6.82 -1.87 8.19
C SER A 44 -7.73 -1.08 7.25
N LEU A 45 -7.49 0.23 7.13
CA LEU A 45 -8.26 1.06 6.21
C LEU A 45 -7.97 0.65 4.77
N GLY A 46 -6.72 0.34 4.46
CA GLY A 46 -6.36 -0.18 3.14
C GLY A 46 -7.06 -1.49 2.84
N LYS A 47 -7.17 -2.36 3.83
CA LYS A 47 -7.87 -3.63 3.70
C LYS A 47 -9.35 -3.39 3.42
N ASP A 48 -9.95 -2.47 4.15
CA ASP A 48 -11.36 -2.13 3.94
C ASP A 48 -11.60 -1.59 2.55
N MET A 49 -10.73 -0.71 2.08
CA MET A 49 -10.85 -0.14 0.74
C MET A 49 -10.74 -1.23 -0.33
N ASP A 50 -9.86 -2.20 -0.11
CA ASP A 50 -9.69 -3.29 -1.06
C ASP A 50 -10.97 -4.11 -1.18
N SER A 51 -11.64 -4.37 -0.06
CA SER A 51 -12.89 -5.11 -0.05
C SER A 51 -14.03 -4.32 -0.68
N ILE A 52 -14.13 -3.04 -0.33
CA ILE A 52 -15.22 -2.18 -0.80
C ILE A 52 -15.08 -1.91 -2.30
N LYS A 53 -13.85 -1.75 -2.77
CA LYS A 53 -13.61 -1.39 -4.16
C LYS A 53 -14.23 -2.39 -5.13
N GLU A 54 -14.24 -3.65 -4.78
CA GLU A 54 -14.81 -4.67 -5.66
C GLU A 54 -16.33 -4.56 -5.75
N SER A 55 -16.97 -4.06 -4.69
CA SER A 55 -18.42 -3.92 -4.63
C SER A 55 -18.93 -2.68 -5.35
N TYR A 56 -18.07 -1.69 -5.58
CA TYR A 56 -18.46 -0.42 -6.17
C TYR A 56 -17.54 -0.05 -7.33
N PRO A 57 -18.09 0.09 -8.54
CA PRO A 57 -17.28 0.48 -9.70
C PRO A 57 -17.04 1.99 -9.72
N TRP A 58 -16.31 2.47 -8.72
CA TRP A 58 -16.09 3.90 -8.55
C TRP A 58 -15.15 4.52 -9.57
N GLY A 59 -14.34 3.69 -10.22
CA GLY A 59 -13.34 4.20 -11.14
C GLY A 59 -12.34 5.09 -10.43
N SER A 60 -11.98 6.20 -11.07
CA SER A 60 -10.98 7.12 -10.54
C SER A 60 -11.50 7.94 -9.36
N ASN A 61 -12.81 7.94 -9.12
CA ASN A 61 -13.40 8.74 -8.05
C ASN A 61 -13.40 8.04 -6.69
N PHE A 62 -12.99 6.78 -6.65
CA PHE A 62 -13.06 5.99 -5.42
C PHE A 62 -12.34 6.67 -4.25
N TYR A 63 -11.07 6.99 -4.43
CA TYR A 63 -10.31 7.61 -3.34
C TYR A 63 -10.78 9.03 -3.03
N ALA A 64 -11.15 9.77 -4.06
CA ALA A 64 -11.62 11.14 -3.87
C ALA A 64 -12.90 11.18 -3.04
N LEU A 65 -13.80 10.25 -3.26
CA LEU A 65 -15.05 10.20 -2.52
C LEU A 65 -14.81 9.83 -1.05
N ILE A 66 -14.00 8.82 -0.81
CA ILE A 66 -13.67 8.43 0.58
C ILE A 66 -12.98 9.59 1.30
N SER A 67 -12.05 10.26 0.62
CA SER A 67 -11.35 11.39 1.17
C SER A 67 -12.30 12.50 1.57
N LYS A 68 -13.25 12.81 0.70
CA LYS A 68 -14.23 13.85 0.95
C LYS A 68 -15.07 13.53 2.19
N ASP A 69 -15.56 12.30 2.26
CA ASP A 69 -16.42 11.88 3.35
C ASP A 69 -15.68 11.81 4.68
N LEU A 70 -14.46 11.27 4.68
CA LEU A 70 -13.68 11.18 5.91
C LEU A 70 -13.24 12.58 6.38
N THR A 71 -12.89 13.46 5.46
CA THR A 71 -12.51 14.82 5.84
C THR A 71 -13.68 15.57 6.44
N LYS A 72 -14.89 15.27 5.96
CA LYS A 72 -16.09 15.88 6.52
C LYS A 72 -16.32 15.43 7.97
N GLU A 73 -16.10 14.14 8.25
CA GLU A 73 -16.27 13.61 9.60
C GLU A 73 -15.13 14.00 10.52
N LEU A 74 -13.91 14.11 9.98
CA LEU A 74 -12.70 14.39 10.75
C LEU A 74 -11.94 15.56 10.13
N PRO A 75 -12.49 16.79 10.23
CA PRO A 75 -11.91 17.92 9.50
C PRO A 75 -10.52 18.33 9.95
N ASP A 76 -10.12 17.98 11.16
CA ASP A 76 -8.79 18.33 11.66
C ASP A 76 -7.71 17.32 11.27
N VAL A 77 -8.10 16.20 10.69
CA VAL A 77 -7.17 15.16 10.28
C VAL A 77 -6.79 15.37 8.83
N LYS A 78 -5.48 15.43 8.56
CA LYS A 78 -5.00 15.67 7.20
C LYS A 78 -4.48 14.41 6.52
N SER A 79 -4.65 13.28 7.18
CA SER A 79 -4.10 12.01 6.68
C SER A 79 -4.95 11.35 5.61
N PHE A 80 -6.14 11.88 5.31
CA PHE A 80 -7.09 11.22 4.43
C PHE A 80 -7.20 11.85 3.06
N SER A 81 -6.10 12.41 2.56
CA SER A 81 -6.08 12.88 1.17
C SER A 81 -6.21 11.69 0.22
N PRO A 82 -6.70 11.91 -1.01
CA PRO A 82 -6.78 10.81 -1.98
C PRO A 82 -5.45 10.12 -2.20
N ARG A 83 -4.36 10.87 -2.19
CA ARG A 83 -3.02 10.31 -2.35
C ARG A 83 -2.67 9.39 -1.20
N ASN A 84 -2.92 9.82 0.04
CA ASN A 84 -2.62 9.00 1.22
C ASN A 84 -3.50 7.75 1.25
N LEU A 85 -4.78 7.89 0.89
CA LEU A 85 -5.66 6.72 0.83
C LEU A 85 -5.17 5.71 -0.19
N ARG A 86 -4.67 6.19 -1.32
CA ARG A 86 -4.09 5.31 -2.33
C ARG A 86 -2.88 4.58 -1.78
N TYR A 87 -2.05 5.27 -1.00
CA TYR A 87 -0.90 4.64 -0.36
C TYR A 87 -1.31 3.61 0.68
N MET A 88 -2.36 3.88 1.44
CA MET A 88 -2.88 2.92 2.42
C MET A 88 -3.38 1.65 1.74
N HIS A 89 -4.07 1.80 0.63
CA HIS A 89 -4.53 0.67 -0.14
C HIS A 89 -3.36 -0.14 -0.68
N LYS A 90 -2.36 0.55 -1.21
CA LYS A 90 -1.14 -0.07 -1.70
C LYS A 90 -0.38 -0.76 -0.57
N PHE A 91 -0.36 -0.15 0.60
CA PHE A 91 0.27 -0.71 1.78
C PHE A 91 -0.34 -2.07 2.12
N TYR A 92 -1.65 -2.13 2.18
CA TYR A 92 -2.32 -3.42 2.42
C TYR A 92 -2.01 -4.42 1.31
N ALA A 93 -2.03 -3.99 0.07
CA ALA A 93 -1.76 -4.88 -1.06
C ALA A 93 -0.37 -5.49 -1.00
N CYS A 94 0.61 -4.71 -0.52
CA CYS A 94 1.99 -5.20 -0.39
C CYS A 94 2.21 -6.06 0.84
N PHE A 95 1.44 -5.84 1.91
CA PHE A 95 1.63 -6.51 3.18
C PHE A 95 0.31 -7.09 3.67
N GLN A 96 -0.17 -8.13 3.02
CA GLN A 96 -1.47 -8.70 3.38
C GLN A 96 -1.48 -9.46 4.69
N ASN A 97 -0.31 -9.74 5.24
CA ASN A 97 -0.19 -10.36 6.56
C ASN A 97 0.32 -9.32 7.55
N TRP A 98 -0.54 -8.93 8.50
CA TRP A 98 -0.18 -7.88 9.44
C TRP A 98 1.02 -8.22 10.31
N THR A 99 1.10 -9.46 10.80
CA THR A 99 2.20 -9.87 11.65
C THR A 99 3.54 -9.73 10.93
N PHE A 100 3.59 -10.17 9.68
CA PHE A 100 4.79 -10.05 8.87
C PHE A 100 5.14 -8.58 8.62
N CYS A 101 4.15 -7.77 8.29
CA CYS A 101 4.33 -6.34 8.06
C CYS A 101 4.90 -5.65 9.30
N ARG A 102 4.31 -5.94 10.47
CA ARG A 102 4.76 -5.33 11.71
C ARG A 102 6.21 -5.63 12.00
N ASN A 103 6.61 -6.89 11.80
CA ASN A 103 7.98 -7.29 12.06
C ASN A 103 8.97 -6.58 11.14
N LEU A 104 8.62 -6.46 9.86
CA LEU A 104 9.47 -5.75 8.91
C LEU A 104 9.56 -4.26 9.21
N TRP A 105 8.46 -3.69 9.69
CA TRP A 105 8.41 -2.26 9.94
C TRP A 105 9.28 -1.82 11.11
N GLN A 106 9.52 -2.71 12.04
CA GLN A 106 10.31 -2.40 13.23
C GLN A 106 11.82 -2.42 12.99
N ILE A 107 12.24 -2.77 11.82
CA ILE A 107 13.66 -2.75 11.44
C ILE A 107 14.10 -1.33 10.97
#